data_9644828bc46b2f68a65e22f09b8434f8
#
_entry.id   9644828bc46b2f68a65e22f09b8434f8
#
_cell.length_a   1.000
_cell.length_b   1.000
_cell.length_c   1.000
_cell.angle_alpha   90.00
_cell.angle_beta   90.00
_cell.angle_gamma   90.00
#
_symmetry.space_group_name_H-M   'P 1'
#
loop_
_entity.id
_entity.type
_entity.pdbx_description
1 polymer ?
#
loop_
_entity_poly.entity_id
_entity_poly.type
_entity_poly.pdbx_seq_one_letter_code
_entity_poly.pdbx_strand_id
1 'polypeptide(L)'
;DADACPVVDIVEAVAEKYDIPATLLCDTNHVFYSDYSEVIVVGAGADAVDYKLISICHKGDIVVSQDYGVAAMALGKGAYAIHQSGKWYTDENIDRMLMERHLNKKARRGSAKNHIKGRTMSGGHRLCADRSGSGDPKKRTNEDDERFAQSFEKLVLMAQAKEGEQNGTV
;
A
#
# COMPACT_ATOMS: atom_id res chain seq x y z
N ASP A 1 -7.04 -1.83 -2.26
CA ASP A 1 -6.61 -2.14 -3.63
C ASP A 1 -6.15 -3.59 -3.70
N ALA A 2 -7.01 -4.47 -4.19
CA ALA A 2 -6.76 -5.92 -4.18
C ALA A 2 -5.83 -6.38 -5.31
N ASP A 3 -5.79 -5.67 -6.43
CA ASP A 3 -5.12 -6.09 -7.67
C ASP A 3 -3.61 -6.39 -7.54
N ALA A 4 -2.95 -5.69 -6.64
CA ALA A 4 -1.52 -5.86 -6.38
C ALA A 4 -1.24 -6.21 -4.92
N CYS A 5 -2.24 -6.67 -4.17
CA CYS A 5 -2.13 -6.94 -2.74
C CYS A 5 -1.90 -8.44 -2.48
N PRO A 6 -0.66 -8.86 -2.20
CA PRO A 6 -0.35 -10.28 -1.96
C PRO A 6 -0.80 -10.79 -0.59
N VAL A 7 -1.51 -9.96 0.20
CA VAL A 7 -1.93 -10.28 1.57
C VAL A 7 -3.44 -10.36 1.73
N VAL A 8 -4.19 -10.43 0.64
CA VAL A 8 -5.66 -10.50 0.68
C VAL A 8 -6.12 -11.66 1.55
N ASP A 9 -5.63 -12.87 1.30
CA ASP A 9 -5.99 -14.08 2.05
C ASP A 9 -5.71 -13.94 3.55
N ILE A 10 -4.61 -13.26 3.91
CA ILE A 10 -4.24 -13.03 5.33
C ILE A 10 -5.20 -12.02 5.96
N VAL A 11 -5.54 -10.95 5.22
CA VAL A 11 -6.49 -9.93 5.70
C VAL A 11 -7.84 -10.57 5.95
N GLU A 12 -8.34 -11.39 5.03
CA GLU A 12 -9.61 -12.09 5.16
C GLU A 12 -9.61 -13.07 6.35
N ALA A 13 -8.56 -13.88 6.48
CA ALA A 13 -8.44 -14.82 7.59
C ALA A 13 -8.44 -14.13 8.98
N VAL A 14 -7.77 -12.98 9.09
CA VAL A 14 -7.79 -12.19 10.33
C VAL A 14 -9.14 -11.50 10.53
N ALA A 15 -9.74 -10.95 9.48
CA ALA A 15 -11.03 -10.28 9.54
C ALA A 15 -12.13 -11.27 9.97
N GLU A 16 -12.16 -12.47 9.39
CA GLU A 16 -13.07 -13.55 9.76
C GLU A 16 -12.89 -13.98 11.22
N LYS A 17 -11.64 -14.12 11.68
CA LYS A 17 -11.32 -14.49 13.06
C LYS A 17 -11.89 -13.50 14.09
N TYR A 18 -11.98 -12.22 13.75
CA TYR A 18 -12.48 -11.16 14.64
C TYR A 18 -13.88 -10.67 14.28
N ASP A 19 -14.56 -11.35 13.36
CA ASP A 19 -15.91 -10.99 12.86
C ASP A 19 -16.01 -9.54 12.38
N ILE A 20 -15.01 -9.12 11.58
CA ILE A 20 -14.91 -7.77 11.02
C ILE A 20 -15.26 -7.80 9.54
N PRO A 21 -16.19 -6.98 9.06
CA PRO A 21 -16.51 -6.93 7.65
C PRO A 21 -15.29 -6.45 6.84
N ALA A 22 -15.02 -7.12 5.74
CA ALA A 22 -13.94 -6.77 4.82
C ALA A 22 -14.50 -6.40 3.45
N THR A 23 -13.91 -5.39 2.82
CA THR A 23 -14.26 -4.95 1.48
C THR A 23 -13.03 -4.95 0.58
N LEU A 24 -13.09 -5.67 -0.53
CA LEU A 24 -12.05 -5.71 -1.56
C LEU A 24 -12.44 -4.79 -2.71
N LEU A 25 -11.56 -3.87 -3.06
CA LEU A 25 -11.73 -3.01 -4.22
C LEU A 25 -10.76 -3.40 -5.32
N CYS A 26 -11.26 -3.62 -6.51
CA CYS A 26 -10.47 -3.98 -7.68
C CYS A 26 -10.94 -3.22 -8.92
N ASP A 27 -10.10 -3.19 -9.95
CA ASP A 27 -10.49 -2.67 -11.26
C ASP A 27 -11.20 -3.74 -12.11
N THR A 28 -11.71 -3.34 -13.25
CA THR A 28 -12.41 -4.25 -14.17
C THR A 28 -11.50 -5.29 -14.82
N ASN A 29 -10.18 -5.15 -14.74
CA ASN A 29 -9.22 -6.07 -15.34
C ASN A 29 -8.86 -7.23 -14.40
N HIS A 30 -9.09 -7.03 -13.09
CA HIS A 30 -8.71 -7.97 -12.04
C HIS A 30 -9.92 -8.26 -11.13
N VAL A 31 -10.80 -9.14 -11.58
CA VAL A 31 -11.99 -9.51 -10.80
C VAL A 31 -11.60 -10.55 -9.74
N PHE A 32 -11.80 -10.19 -8.48
CA PHE A 32 -11.67 -11.09 -7.34
C PHE A 32 -13.01 -11.74 -7.00
N TYR A 33 -12.93 -12.94 -6.44
CA TYR A 33 -14.06 -13.62 -5.83
C TYR A 33 -13.70 -13.93 -4.38
N SER A 34 -14.58 -13.65 -3.48
CA SER A 34 -14.42 -13.93 -2.06
C SER A 34 -15.75 -14.45 -1.50
N ASP A 35 -15.67 -15.44 -0.65
CA ASP A 35 -16.83 -15.95 0.10
C ASP A 35 -17.06 -15.14 1.39
N TYR A 36 -16.06 -14.38 1.83
CA TYR A 36 -16.09 -13.59 3.05
C TYR A 36 -16.27 -12.10 2.80
N SER A 37 -15.46 -11.54 1.92
CA SER A 37 -15.38 -10.10 1.69
C SER A 37 -16.40 -9.62 0.66
N GLU A 38 -16.93 -8.42 0.86
CA GLU A 38 -17.64 -7.70 -0.19
C GLU A 38 -16.66 -7.26 -1.29
N VAL A 39 -16.89 -7.67 -2.54
CA VAL A 39 -16.05 -7.27 -3.66
C VAL A 39 -16.71 -6.15 -4.45
N ILE A 40 -16.04 -5.00 -4.50
CA ILE A 40 -16.48 -3.84 -5.27
C ILE A 40 -15.58 -3.66 -6.49
N VAL A 41 -16.13 -3.90 -7.68
CA VAL A 41 -15.43 -3.66 -8.94
C VAL A 41 -15.64 -2.20 -9.36
N VAL A 42 -14.55 -1.48 -9.51
CA VAL A 42 -14.56 -0.07 -9.93
C VAL A 42 -14.23 0.04 -11.41
N GLY A 43 -14.92 0.93 -12.11
CA GLY A 43 -14.67 1.14 -13.54
C GLY A 43 -13.24 1.58 -13.85
N ALA A 44 -12.78 1.32 -15.08
CA ALA A 44 -11.45 1.67 -15.53
C ALA A 44 -11.21 3.20 -15.44
N GLY A 45 -10.14 3.58 -14.77
CA GLY A 45 -9.71 4.98 -14.63
C GLY A 45 -8.49 5.06 -13.73
N ALA A 46 -7.56 5.95 -14.06
CA ALA A 46 -6.45 6.25 -13.16
C ALA A 46 -7.00 6.70 -11.81
N ASP A 47 -6.51 6.10 -10.74
CA ASP A 47 -6.89 6.42 -9.36
C ASP A 47 -8.39 6.18 -9.00
N ALA A 48 -9.18 5.51 -9.88
CA ALA A 48 -10.62 5.30 -9.64
C ALA A 48 -10.86 4.42 -8.40
N VAL A 49 -10.04 3.38 -8.20
CA VAL A 49 -10.06 2.51 -7.02
C VAL A 49 -9.72 3.30 -5.76
N ASP A 50 -8.69 4.16 -5.83
CA ASP A 50 -8.26 5.00 -4.70
C ASP A 50 -9.37 5.97 -4.27
N TYR A 51 -10.02 6.63 -5.23
CA TYR A 51 -11.16 7.51 -4.95
C TYR A 51 -12.32 6.76 -4.32
N LYS A 52 -12.65 5.58 -4.86
CA LYS A 52 -13.73 4.75 -4.30
C LYS A 52 -13.40 4.30 -2.89
N LEU A 53 -12.17 3.81 -2.65
CA LEU A 53 -11.71 3.41 -1.34
C LEU A 53 -11.88 4.54 -0.33
N ILE A 54 -11.36 5.71 -0.65
CA ILE A 54 -11.46 6.86 0.25
C ILE A 54 -12.91 7.33 0.41
N SER A 55 -13.76 7.19 -0.59
CA SER A 55 -15.18 7.59 -0.48
C SER A 55 -15.97 6.75 0.54
N ILE A 56 -15.64 5.44 0.63
CA ILE A 56 -16.30 4.52 1.55
C ILE A 56 -15.60 4.37 2.90
N CYS A 57 -14.36 4.85 2.99
CA CYS A 57 -13.57 4.79 4.22
C CYS A 57 -14.12 5.74 5.29
N HIS A 58 -14.27 5.26 6.51
CA HIS A 58 -14.73 5.98 7.68
C HIS A 58 -13.67 6.01 8.78
N LYS A 59 -13.92 6.82 9.80
CA LYS A 59 -13.09 6.86 11.01
C LYS A 59 -13.13 5.50 11.71
N GLY A 60 -11.96 4.98 12.07
CA GLY A 60 -11.82 3.68 12.73
C GLY A 60 -11.54 2.52 11.77
N ASP A 61 -11.86 2.66 10.48
CA ASP A 61 -11.58 1.64 9.47
C ASP A 61 -10.08 1.37 9.34
N ILE A 62 -9.72 0.17 8.84
CA ILE A 62 -8.35 -0.20 8.55
C ILE A 62 -8.17 -0.34 7.04
N VAL A 63 -7.27 0.44 6.47
CA VAL A 63 -6.94 0.44 5.05
C VAL A 63 -5.61 -0.27 4.82
N VAL A 64 -5.61 -1.28 3.96
CA VAL A 64 -4.40 -1.97 3.49
C VAL A 64 -4.06 -1.46 2.11
N SER A 65 -2.97 -0.70 1.97
CA SER A 65 -2.54 -0.15 0.68
C SER A 65 -1.02 0.03 0.62
N GLN A 66 -0.49 -0.08 -0.61
CA GLN A 66 0.90 0.26 -0.90
C GLN A 66 1.06 1.74 -1.27
N ASP A 67 -0.02 2.43 -1.62
CA ASP A 67 0.04 3.82 -2.02
C ASP A 67 0.04 4.75 -0.80
N TYR A 68 1.12 5.53 -0.66
CA TYR A 68 1.27 6.51 0.42
C TYR A 68 0.24 7.62 0.35
N GLY A 69 -0.25 7.96 -0.85
CA GLY A 69 -1.30 8.96 -1.04
C GLY A 69 -2.63 8.49 -0.47
N VAL A 70 -3.02 7.25 -0.76
CA VAL A 70 -4.21 6.60 -0.20
C VAL A 70 -4.08 6.49 1.32
N ALA A 71 -2.92 6.04 1.81
CA ALA A 71 -2.66 5.94 3.25
C ALA A 71 -2.79 7.30 3.95
N ALA A 72 -2.24 8.36 3.38
CA ALA A 72 -2.35 9.72 3.93
C ALA A 72 -3.80 10.21 3.97
N MET A 73 -4.58 9.95 2.92
CA MET A 73 -6.00 10.31 2.89
C MET A 73 -6.82 9.53 3.91
N ALA A 74 -6.53 8.24 4.10
CA ALA A 74 -7.18 7.40 5.11
C ALA A 74 -6.88 7.91 6.53
N LEU A 75 -5.61 8.20 6.84
CA LEU A 75 -5.22 8.80 8.11
C LEU A 75 -5.93 10.14 8.35
N GLY A 76 -6.02 10.99 7.33
CA GLY A 76 -6.75 12.27 7.41
C GLY A 76 -8.24 12.14 7.72
N LYS A 77 -8.83 10.96 7.43
CA LYS A 77 -10.21 10.62 7.84
C LYS A 77 -10.30 10.00 9.23
N GLY A 78 -9.18 9.79 9.92
CA GLY A 78 -9.13 9.11 11.21
C GLY A 78 -9.22 7.58 11.10
N ALA A 79 -9.00 7.04 9.91
CA ALA A 79 -8.83 5.61 9.71
C ALA A 79 -7.38 5.19 10.00
N TYR A 80 -7.16 3.89 10.14
CA TYR A 80 -5.83 3.31 10.24
C TYR A 80 -5.34 2.88 8.86
N ALA A 81 -4.04 2.92 8.65
CA ALA A 81 -3.47 2.46 7.39
C ALA A 81 -2.22 1.59 7.62
N ILE A 82 -2.12 0.50 6.86
CA ILE A 82 -1.02 -0.46 6.93
C ILE A 82 -0.53 -0.83 5.54
N HIS A 83 0.80 -0.89 5.40
CA HIS A 83 1.45 -1.40 4.20
C HIS A 83 1.49 -2.94 4.21
N GLN A 84 1.44 -3.55 3.05
CA GLN A 84 1.52 -5.03 2.91
C GLN A 84 2.77 -5.69 3.51
N SER A 85 3.79 -4.92 3.88
CA SER A 85 4.94 -5.42 4.64
C SER A 85 4.70 -5.51 6.16
N GLY A 86 3.50 -5.12 6.63
CA GLY A 86 3.18 -5.02 8.05
C GLY A 86 3.58 -3.70 8.71
N LYS A 87 4.11 -2.73 7.96
CA LYS A 87 4.46 -1.43 8.50
C LYS A 87 3.22 -0.54 8.58
N TRP A 88 2.95 0.01 9.76
CA TRP A 88 1.86 0.96 9.94
C TRP A 88 2.23 2.33 9.39
N TYR A 89 1.28 2.96 8.74
CA TYR A 89 1.35 4.37 8.44
C TYR A 89 0.83 5.16 9.64
N THR A 90 1.54 6.22 10.00
CA THR A 90 1.18 7.14 11.08
C THR A 90 1.38 8.56 10.59
N ASP A 91 0.72 9.54 11.22
CA ASP A 91 0.90 10.96 10.89
C ASP A 91 2.37 11.38 10.95
N GLU A 92 3.15 10.78 11.87
CA GLU A 92 4.58 11.08 12.03
C GLU A 92 5.46 10.58 10.88
N ASN A 93 5.09 9.43 10.25
CA ASN A 93 5.93 8.81 9.23
C ASN A 93 5.47 9.06 7.81
N ILE A 94 4.18 9.35 7.59
CA ILE A 94 3.58 9.46 6.26
C ILE A 94 4.16 10.63 5.47
N ASP A 95 4.35 11.79 6.10
CA ASP A 95 4.89 12.98 5.45
C ASP A 95 6.33 12.74 4.96
N ARG A 96 7.15 12.08 5.77
CA ARG A 96 8.50 11.70 5.38
C ARG A 96 8.50 10.74 4.20
N MET A 97 7.61 9.74 4.20
CA MET A 97 7.49 8.75 3.13
C MET A 97 7.03 9.38 1.82
N LEU A 98 6.09 10.32 1.87
CA LEU A 98 5.66 11.11 0.72
C LEU A 98 6.79 11.98 0.17
N MET A 99 7.55 12.63 1.03
CA MET A 99 8.71 13.44 0.64
C MET A 99 9.80 12.59 -0.02
N GLU A 100 10.17 11.46 0.57
CA GLU A 100 11.14 10.52 0.00
C GLU A 100 10.73 10.03 -1.39
N ARG A 101 9.44 9.68 -1.58
CA ARG A 101 8.89 9.30 -2.89
C ARG A 101 9.04 10.43 -3.90
N HIS A 102 8.72 11.67 -3.49
CA HIS A 102 8.84 12.84 -4.35
C HIS A 102 10.29 13.10 -4.78
N LEU A 103 11.24 13.05 -3.85
CA LEU A 103 12.66 13.22 -4.11
C LEU A 103 13.21 12.13 -5.03
N ASN A 104 12.85 10.87 -4.79
CA ASN A 104 13.26 9.74 -5.62
C ASN A 104 12.71 9.86 -7.06
N LYS A 105 11.45 10.29 -7.22
CA LYS A 105 10.85 10.55 -8.54
C LYS A 105 11.58 11.68 -9.29
N LYS A 106 11.97 12.74 -8.58
CA LYS A 106 12.73 13.88 -9.13
C LYS A 106 14.15 13.45 -9.54
N ALA A 107 14.82 12.66 -8.71
CA ALA A 107 16.16 12.14 -8.99
C ALA A 107 16.17 11.25 -10.26
N ARG A 108 15.20 10.34 -10.40
CA ARG A 108 15.07 9.50 -11.61
C ARG A 108 14.84 10.32 -12.88
N ARG A 109 14.02 11.38 -12.81
CA ARG A 109 13.77 12.29 -13.95
C ARG A 109 15.00 13.14 -14.30
N GLY A 110 15.79 13.55 -13.31
CA GLY A 110 17.05 14.29 -13.50
C GLY A 110 18.13 13.44 -14.18
N SER A 111 18.26 12.18 -13.78
CA SER A 111 19.23 11.24 -14.37
C SER A 111 18.91 10.89 -15.82
N ALA A 112 17.63 10.78 -16.19
CA ALA A 112 17.21 10.52 -17.56
C ALA A 112 17.53 11.69 -18.51
N LYS A 113 17.45 12.95 -18.04
CA LYS A 113 17.80 14.15 -18.84
C LYS A 113 19.30 14.26 -19.12
N ASN A 114 20.16 13.81 -18.22
CA ASN A 114 21.62 13.85 -18.43
C ASN A 114 22.12 12.77 -19.40
N HIS A 115 21.38 11.68 -19.61
CA HIS A 115 21.78 10.63 -20.56
C HIS A 115 21.57 11.05 -22.02
N ILE A 116 20.75 12.08 -22.32
CA ILE A 116 20.45 12.52 -23.67
C ILE A 116 21.49 13.58 -24.17
N LYS A 117 22.18 14.26 -23.27
CA LYS A 117 23.17 15.32 -23.62
C LYS A 117 24.59 14.81 -23.90
N GLY A 118 24.87 13.53 -23.74
CA GLY A 118 26.23 12.96 -23.86
C GLY A 118 26.47 12.13 -25.11
N ARG A 119 25.71 12.31 -26.20
CA ARG A 119 25.90 11.53 -27.44
C ARG A 119 26.55 12.39 -28.54
N THR A 120 27.82 12.74 -28.34
CA THR A 120 28.73 13.16 -29.42
C THR A 120 30.06 12.45 -29.24
N MET A 121 30.32 11.57 -30.21
CA MET A 121 31.59 11.14 -30.80
C MET A 121 32.85 11.15 -29.92
N SER A 122 33.34 9.99 -29.53
CA SER A 122 34.68 9.49 -29.95
C SER A 122 34.89 8.09 -29.35
N GLY A 123 35.53 7.23 -30.14
CA GLY A 123 35.82 5.86 -29.84
C GLY A 123 36.77 5.73 -28.62
N GLY A 124 36.42 4.84 -27.74
CA GLY A 124 37.21 4.47 -26.60
C GLY A 124 36.56 3.24 -25.94
N HIS A 125 37.27 2.16 -26.03
CA HIS A 125 36.99 0.88 -25.32
C HIS A 125 36.61 1.17 -23.88
N ARG A 126 35.33 1.01 -23.51
CA ARG A 126 34.88 1.16 -22.14
C ARG A 126 34.49 -0.21 -21.60
N LEU A 127 35.36 -0.68 -20.72
CA LEU A 127 35.09 -1.80 -19.81
C LEU A 127 33.67 -1.68 -19.25
N CYS A 128 32.89 -2.74 -19.40
CA CYS A 128 31.60 -2.89 -18.77
C CYS A 128 31.79 -2.83 -17.26
N ALA A 129 31.56 -1.67 -16.68
CA ALA A 129 31.34 -1.56 -15.25
C ALA A 129 29.99 -2.21 -14.95
N ASP A 130 30.08 -3.29 -14.25
CA ASP A 130 29.01 -4.09 -13.67
C ASP A 130 27.97 -3.20 -13.00
N ARG A 131 26.79 -3.04 -13.64
CA ARG A 131 25.62 -2.45 -13.01
C ARG A 131 24.77 -3.54 -12.37
N SER A 132 25.33 -4.20 -11.40
CA SER A 132 24.59 -5.02 -10.44
C SER A 132 23.86 -4.09 -9.45
N GLY A 133 22.70 -3.58 -9.86
CA GLY A 133 21.92 -2.66 -9.03
C GLY A 133 20.45 -2.59 -9.42
N SER A 134 19.98 -3.49 -10.25
CA SER A 134 18.56 -3.71 -10.53
C SER A 134 18.21 -5.09 -9.96
N GLY A 135 18.18 -5.19 -8.64
CA GLY A 135 17.63 -6.36 -7.98
C GLY A 135 16.15 -6.46 -8.35
N ASP A 136 15.74 -7.60 -8.92
CA ASP A 136 14.35 -7.96 -9.01
C ASP A 136 13.70 -7.74 -7.63
N PRO A 137 12.45 -7.26 -7.59
CA PRO A 137 11.75 -7.08 -6.32
C PRO A 137 11.81 -8.40 -5.56
N LYS A 138 12.40 -8.37 -4.37
CA LYS A 138 12.62 -9.54 -3.54
C LYS A 138 11.30 -10.29 -3.39
N LYS A 139 11.27 -11.54 -3.79
CA LYS A 139 10.08 -12.37 -3.70
C LYS A 139 9.63 -12.44 -2.26
N ARG A 140 8.34 -12.21 -2.00
CA ARG A 140 7.72 -12.28 -0.68
C ARG A 140 7.93 -13.68 -0.09
N THR A 141 8.21 -13.76 1.19
CA THR A 141 8.49 -15.00 1.94
C THR A 141 7.40 -15.26 2.98
N ASN A 142 7.31 -16.50 3.46
CA ASN A 142 6.39 -16.86 4.54
C ASN A 142 6.64 -16.02 5.81
N GLU A 143 7.91 -15.65 6.08
CA GLU A 143 8.25 -14.76 7.21
C GLU A 143 7.66 -13.34 7.04
N ASP A 144 7.57 -12.85 5.80
CA ASP A 144 6.93 -11.58 5.51
C ASP A 144 5.42 -11.67 5.73
N ASP A 145 4.80 -12.82 5.41
CA ASP A 145 3.39 -13.10 5.62
C ASP A 145 3.06 -13.19 7.11
N GLU A 146 3.85 -13.91 7.89
CA GLU A 146 3.68 -14.00 9.34
C GLU A 146 3.85 -12.63 10.01
N ARG A 147 4.85 -11.86 9.59
CA ARG A 147 5.08 -10.50 10.11
C ARG A 147 3.88 -9.59 9.81
N PHE A 148 3.34 -9.67 8.60
CA PHE A 148 2.16 -8.91 8.23
C PHE A 148 0.96 -9.33 9.07
N ALA A 149 0.68 -10.64 9.17
CA ALA A 149 -0.44 -11.17 9.95
C ALA A 149 -0.40 -10.69 11.39
N GLN A 150 0.72 -10.82 12.08
CA GLN A 150 0.91 -10.37 13.47
C GLN A 150 0.70 -8.84 13.61
N SER A 151 1.24 -8.08 12.68
CA SER A 151 1.12 -6.63 12.71
C SER A 151 -0.31 -6.16 12.42
N PHE A 152 -0.99 -6.81 11.47
CA PHE A 152 -2.37 -6.52 11.13
C PHE A 152 -3.32 -6.90 12.26
N GLU A 153 -3.16 -8.08 12.84
CA GLU A 153 -3.94 -8.52 14.01
C GLU A 153 -3.80 -7.55 15.18
N LYS A 154 -2.59 -7.09 15.46
CA LYS A 154 -2.36 -6.08 16.50
C LYS A 154 -3.08 -4.76 16.20
N LEU A 155 -3.11 -4.36 14.93
CA LEU A 155 -3.83 -3.15 14.52
C LEU A 155 -5.34 -3.30 14.68
N VAL A 156 -5.89 -4.46 14.33
CA VAL A 156 -7.31 -4.80 14.52
C VAL A 156 -7.71 -4.70 16.00
N LEU A 157 -6.95 -5.33 16.87
CA LEU A 157 -7.21 -5.28 18.32
C LEU A 157 -7.14 -3.86 18.89
N MET A 158 -6.19 -3.05 18.39
CA MET A 158 -6.07 -1.65 18.80
C MET A 158 -7.25 -0.80 18.30
N ALA A 159 -7.73 -1.04 17.08
CA ALA A 159 -8.87 -0.34 16.52
C ALA A 159 -10.14 -0.65 17.30
N GLN A 160 -10.43 -1.93 17.57
CA GLN A 160 -11.58 -2.36 18.36
C GLN A 160 -11.57 -1.81 19.79
N ALA A 161 -10.40 -1.78 20.44
CA ALA A 161 -10.27 -1.21 21.79
C ALA A 161 -10.65 0.27 21.83
N LYS A 162 -10.26 1.05 20.83
CA LYS A 162 -10.60 2.47 20.76
C LYS A 162 -12.07 2.74 20.42
N GLU A 163 -12.70 1.88 19.63
CA GLU A 163 -14.14 1.98 19.37
C GLU A 163 -14.96 1.70 20.63
N GLY A 164 -14.53 0.72 21.45
CA GLY A 164 -15.16 0.40 22.72
C GLY A 164 -15.11 1.58 23.72
N GLU A 165 -14.02 2.34 23.74
CA GLU A 165 -13.88 3.52 24.60
C GLU A 165 -14.77 4.70 24.15
N GLN A 166 -15.00 4.87 22.84
CA GLN A 166 -15.86 5.94 22.32
C GLN A 166 -17.36 5.66 22.53
N ASN A 167 -17.77 4.40 22.57
CA ASN A 167 -19.16 4.01 22.82
C ASN A 167 -19.51 3.87 24.31
N GLY A 168 -18.53 3.94 25.20
CA GLY A 168 -18.69 3.80 26.65
C GLY A 168 -18.92 5.09 27.44
N THR A 169 -18.92 6.25 26.77
CA THR A 169 -19.17 7.54 27.43
C THR A 169 -20.59 8.02 27.13
N VAL A 170 -21.55 7.50 27.89
CA VAL A 170 -22.90 8.07 28.04
C VAL A 170 -23.03 8.60 29.46
#